data_4b2485cd2732b8b020331de857dc87c6
#
_entry.id   4b2485cd2732b8b020331de857dc87c6
#
_cell.length_a   1.000
_cell.length_b   1.000
_cell.length_c   1.000
_cell.angle_alpha   90.00
_cell.angle_beta   90.00
_cell.angle_gamma   90.00
#
_symmetry.space_group_name_H-M   'P 1'
#
loop_
_entity.id
_entity.type
_entity.pdbx_description
1 polymer ?
#
loop_
_entity_poly.entity_id
_entity_poly.type
_entity_poly.pdbx_seq_one_letter_code
_entity_poly.pdbx_strand_id
1 'polypeptide(L)'
;MSDINTSWNSEQSFGDWSMLGPSLLSGNDLETAVLISMFSDRVAQQGDFIPDGTNNPRGWWGDNKTDGTTQPIGSRLWLLSRSKSPTQQVLNQAISYGQQALQWLISDGVAAAVDVTAEWDANDFLAMKVTIKRVNGTVVTVNYAWAWSQI
;
A
#
# COMPACT_ATOMS: atom_id res chain seq x y z
N MET A 1 8.40 18.99 10.26
CA MET A 1 9.59 18.12 10.10
C MET A 1 9.27 17.20 8.92
N SER A 2 10.12 17.18 7.92
CA SER A 2 9.94 16.27 6.79
C SER A 2 10.37 14.87 7.18
N ASP A 3 9.62 13.88 6.76
CA ASP A 3 9.96 12.48 6.95
C ASP A 3 11.08 12.03 6.01
N ILE A 4 11.70 10.89 6.30
CA ILE A 4 12.70 10.28 5.42
C ILE A 4 12.01 9.84 4.14
N ASN A 5 12.55 10.28 2.99
CA ASN A 5 11.98 9.89 1.70
C ASN A 5 12.20 8.40 1.44
N THR A 6 11.10 7.67 1.36
CA THR A 6 11.08 6.28 0.94
C THR A 6 10.48 6.19 -0.46
N SER A 7 11.23 5.63 -1.40
CA SER A 7 10.81 5.45 -2.79
C SER A 7 10.70 3.97 -3.13
N TRP A 8 9.81 3.64 -4.06
CA TRP A 8 9.64 2.27 -4.53
C TRP A 8 10.59 1.96 -5.69
N ASN A 9 11.38 0.92 -5.54
CA ASN A 9 12.22 0.39 -6.61
C ASN A 9 11.46 -0.72 -7.34
N SER A 10 10.98 -0.41 -8.55
CA SER A 10 10.19 -1.35 -9.36
C SER A 10 11.00 -2.52 -9.92
N GLU A 11 12.32 -2.38 -10.08
CA GLU A 11 13.17 -3.45 -10.59
C GLU A 11 13.41 -4.54 -9.54
N GLN A 12 13.51 -4.14 -8.29
CA GLN A 12 13.83 -5.04 -7.18
C GLN A 12 12.64 -5.29 -6.26
N SER A 13 11.50 -4.63 -6.50
CA SER A 13 10.25 -4.78 -5.76
C SER A 13 10.38 -4.55 -4.25
N PHE A 14 11.09 -3.49 -3.87
CA PHE A 14 11.16 -3.05 -2.46
C PHE A 14 11.18 -1.52 -2.33
N GLY A 15 10.87 -1.05 -1.12
CA GLY A 15 11.06 0.34 -0.73
C GLY A 15 12.48 0.60 -0.25
N ASP A 16 13.07 1.69 -0.67
CA ASP A 16 14.44 2.06 -0.29
C ASP A 16 14.55 3.56 0.04
N TRP A 17 15.56 3.89 0.79
CA TRP A 17 15.89 5.26 1.14
C TRP A 17 16.94 5.83 0.20
N SER A 18 16.77 7.11 -0.13
CA SER A 18 17.74 7.83 -0.95
C SER A 18 18.68 8.65 -0.07
N MET A 19 19.94 8.73 -0.47
CA MET A 19 20.96 9.54 0.20
C MET A 19 21.14 10.87 -0.52
N LEU A 20 21.26 11.95 0.26
CA LEU A 20 21.70 13.25 -0.22
C LEU A 20 23.00 13.62 0.52
N GLY A 21 24.15 13.33 -0.10
CA GLY A 21 25.43 13.43 0.58
C GLY A 21 25.53 12.44 1.76
N PRO A 22 25.98 12.86 2.95
CA PRO A 22 26.10 11.98 4.11
C PRO A 22 24.80 11.71 4.87
N SER A 23 23.66 12.28 4.41
CA SER A 23 22.38 12.22 5.11
C SER A 23 21.32 11.54 4.25
N LEU A 24 20.30 10.98 4.89
CA LEU A 24 19.13 10.49 4.21
C LEU A 24 18.34 11.66 3.61
N LEU A 25 17.86 11.48 2.37
CA LEU A 25 16.98 12.45 1.73
C LEU A 25 15.67 12.55 2.52
N SER A 26 15.22 13.75 2.79
CA SER A 26 13.91 14.02 3.40
C SER A 26 13.00 14.75 2.40
N GLY A 27 11.71 14.64 2.59
CA GLY A 27 10.68 15.18 1.71
C GLY A 27 9.82 14.08 1.10
N ASN A 28 8.90 14.45 0.21
CA ASN A 28 7.91 13.52 -0.37
C ASN A 28 7.11 12.74 0.68
N ASP A 29 6.74 13.40 1.77
CA ASP A 29 6.03 12.80 2.89
C ASP A 29 4.77 12.03 2.45
N LEU A 30 4.07 12.55 1.43
CA LEU A 30 2.90 11.89 0.88
C LEU A 30 3.24 10.58 0.18
N GLU A 31 4.29 10.53 -0.63
CA GLU A 31 4.73 9.30 -1.31
C GLU A 31 5.16 8.25 -0.29
N THR A 32 5.93 8.65 0.71
CA THR A 32 6.33 7.77 1.83
C THR A 32 5.12 7.25 2.59
N ALA A 33 4.15 8.09 2.89
CA ALA A 33 2.91 7.70 3.58
C ALA A 33 2.08 6.69 2.76
N VAL A 34 1.98 6.90 1.46
CA VAL A 34 1.30 5.97 0.54
C VAL A 34 2.01 4.62 0.50
N LEU A 35 3.34 4.63 0.38
CA LEU A 35 4.14 3.41 0.35
C LEU A 35 3.98 2.60 1.64
N ILE A 36 4.06 3.22 2.80
CA ILE A 36 3.84 2.57 4.09
C ILE A 36 2.42 2.01 4.18
N SER A 37 1.41 2.78 3.75
CA SER A 37 0.01 2.34 3.77
C SER A 37 -0.25 1.15 2.85
N MET A 38 0.41 1.10 1.70
CA MET A 38 0.20 0.02 0.72
C MET A 38 0.94 -1.27 1.08
N PHE A 39 2.15 -1.17 1.62
CA PHE A 39 3.06 -2.30 1.80
C PHE A 39 3.26 -2.74 3.26
N SER A 40 2.59 -2.12 4.22
CA SER A 40 2.47 -2.68 5.57
C SER A 40 1.30 -3.65 5.64
N ASP A 41 1.44 -4.71 6.41
CA ASP A 41 0.41 -5.75 6.56
C ASP A 41 -0.70 -5.26 7.49
N ARG A 42 -1.87 -4.98 6.94
CA ARG A 42 -3.07 -4.69 7.73
C ARG A 42 -3.64 -5.97 8.33
N VAL A 43 -4.19 -5.87 9.52
CA VAL A 43 -4.88 -7.00 10.17
C VAL A 43 -6.01 -7.56 9.27
N ALA A 44 -6.03 -8.89 9.10
CA ALA A 44 -7.07 -9.58 8.36
C ALA A 44 -8.45 -9.39 9.04
N GLN A 45 -9.50 -9.33 8.23
CA GLN A 45 -10.87 -9.27 8.71
C GLN A 45 -11.45 -10.68 8.89
N GLN A 46 -12.53 -10.76 9.64
CA GLN A 46 -13.27 -12.01 9.79
C GLN A 46 -13.76 -12.50 8.41
N GLY A 47 -13.41 -13.71 8.05
CA GLY A 47 -13.74 -14.32 6.75
C GLY A 47 -12.64 -14.20 5.69
N ASP A 48 -11.58 -13.44 5.94
CA ASP A 48 -10.43 -13.43 5.05
C ASP A 48 -9.68 -14.77 5.07
N PHE A 49 -9.30 -15.24 3.88
CA PHE A 49 -8.47 -16.44 3.76
C PHE A 49 -6.98 -16.06 3.92
N ILE A 50 -6.32 -16.64 4.91
CA ILE A 50 -4.90 -16.39 5.20
C ILE A 50 -4.04 -17.31 4.31
N PRO A 51 -3.22 -16.75 3.40
CA PRO A 51 -2.60 -17.53 2.33
C PRO A 51 -1.44 -18.43 2.79
N ASP A 52 -0.85 -18.18 3.95
CA ASP A 52 0.26 -18.98 4.50
C ASP A 52 -0.21 -20.24 5.26
N GLY A 53 -1.51 -20.45 5.35
CA GLY A 53 -2.10 -21.61 6.04
C GLY A 53 -2.04 -21.53 7.57
N THR A 54 -1.65 -20.40 8.13
CA THR A 54 -1.69 -20.13 9.57
C THR A 54 -3.00 -19.48 9.97
N ASN A 55 -3.20 -19.29 11.28
CA ASN A 55 -4.29 -18.48 11.82
C ASN A 55 -3.81 -17.08 12.24
N ASN A 56 -2.63 -16.66 11.79
CA ASN A 56 -2.07 -15.36 12.14
C ASN A 56 -2.71 -14.24 11.28
N PRO A 57 -3.53 -13.37 11.86
CA PRO A 57 -4.21 -12.32 11.12
C PRO A 57 -3.28 -11.18 10.74
N ARG A 58 -2.01 -11.22 11.12
CA ARG A 58 -1.02 -10.15 10.98
C ARG A 58 -1.51 -8.83 11.59
N GLY A 59 -1.12 -7.72 11.01
CA GLY A 59 -1.42 -6.39 11.52
C GLY A 59 -0.29 -5.82 12.37
N TRP A 60 -0.37 -4.53 12.64
CA TRP A 60 0.61 -3.85 13.46
C TRP A 60 0.22 -3.92 14.94
N TRP A 61 1.18 -4.19 15.82
CA TRP A 61 0.93 -4.32 17.25
C TRP A 61 0.30 -3.06 17.88
N GLY A 62 0.58 -1.88 17.30
CA GLY A 62 0.03 -0.60 17.77
C GLY A 62 -1.44 -0.37 17.40
N ASP A 63 -2.02 -1.18 16.50
CA ASP A 63 -3.44 -1.08 16.13
C ASP A 63 -4.38 -1.59 17.24
N ASN A 64 -3.86 -2.34 18.21
CA ASN A 64 -4.62 -2.90 19.32
C ASN A 64 -4.95 -1.89 20.42
N LYS A 65 -5.12 -0.62 20.08
CA LYS A 65 -5.61 0.36 21.06
C LYS A 65 -7.09 0.14 21.31
N THR A 66 -7.41 -0.05 22.56
CA THR A 66 -8.74 -0.44 23.06
C THR A 66 -9.81 0.65 22.93
N ASP A 67 -9.47 1.82 22.45
CA ASP A 67 -10.38 2.97 22.34
C ASP A 67 -11.25 2.98 21.07
N GLY A 68 -11.00 2.05 20.12
CA GLY A 68 -11.76 1.93 18.87
C GLY A 68 -11.66 3.13 17.92
N THR A 69 -10.81 4.11 18.24
CA THR A 69 -10.69 5.37 17.46
C THR A 69 -9.61 5.31 16.38
N THR A 70 -8.71 4.33 16.45
CA THR A 70 -7.59 4.20 15.51
C THR A 70 -7.96 3.25 14.38
N GLN A 71 -7.87 3.74 13.14
CA GLN A 71 -7.97 2.84 11.98
C GLN A 71 -6.70 2.00 11.84
N PRO A 72 -6.82 0.70 11.55
CA PRO A 72 -5.65 -0.16 11.33
C PRO A 72 -4.77 0.37 10.20
N ILE A 73 -3.45 0.29 10.39
CA ILE A 73 -2.45 0.70 9.40
C ILE A 73 -2.23 -0.41 8.37
N GLY A 74 -1.89 -0.01 7.15
CA GLY A 74 -1.49 -0.92 6.09
C GLY A 74 -2.59 -1.35 5.15
N SER A 75 -2.30 -2.33 4.32
CA SER A 75 -3.22 -2.90 3.34
C SER A 75 -3.38 -4.41 3.52
N ARG A 76 -4.50 -4.94 3.03
CA ARG A 76 -4.73 -6.38 2.96
C ARG A 76 -4.17 -7.04 1.70
N LEU A 77 -3.31 -6.34 0.94
CA LEU A 77 -2.68 -6.87 -0.27
C LEU A 77 -1.90 -8.16 -0.03
N TRP A 78 -1.33 -8.33 1.17
CA TRP A 78 -0.63 -9.56 1.55
C TRP A 78 -1.51 -10.81 1.49
N LEU A 79 -2.84 -10.68 1.63
CA LEU A 79 -3.78 -11.80 1.49
C LEU A 79 -3.80 -12.36 0.06
N LEU A 80 -3.39 -11.57 -0.93
CA LEU A 80 -3.35 -11.97 -2.32
C LEU A 80 -2.03 -12.68 -2.71
N SER A 81 -1.06 -12.74 -1.79
CA SER A 81 0.31 -13.18 -2.05
C SER A 81 0.45 -14.62 -2.57
N ARG A 82 -0.55 -15.47 -2.41
CA ARG A 82 -0.55 -16.84 -2.92
C ARG A 82 -1.72 -17.14 -3.87
N SER A 83 -2.25 -16.11 -4.51
CA SER A 83 -3.24 -16.33 -5.57
C SER A 83 -2.61 -17.06 -6.74
N LYS A 84 -3.16 -18.21 -7.08
CA LYS A 84 -2.56 -19.13 -8.06
C LYS A 84 -2.71 -18.68 -9.52
N SER A 85 -3.49 -17.63 -9.79
CA SER A 85 -3.80 -17.22 -11.15
C SER A 85 -4.08 -15.73 -11.24
N PRO A 86 -3.56 -15.04 -12.26
CA PRO A 86 -3.87 -13.64 -12.52
C PRO A 86 -5.30 -13.54 -13.07
N THR A 87 -6.27 -13.30 -12.19
CA THR A 87 -7.68 -13.17 -12.55
C THR A 87 -8.19 -11.75 -12.37
N GLN A 88 -9.29 -11.40 -13.04
CA GLN A 88 -9.97 -10.12 -12.84
C GLN A 88 -10.46 -9.95 -11.41
N GLN A 89 -10.84 -11.04 -10.75
CA GLN A 89 -11.27 -11.00 -9.35
C GLN A 89 -10.13 -10.55 -8.43
N VAL A 90 -8.92 -11.03 -8.64
CA VAL A 90 -7.73 -10.61 -7.88
C VAL A 90 -7.42 -9.14 -8.12
N LEU A 91 -7.52 -8.65 -9.35
CA LEU A 91 -7.38 -7.22 -9.65
C LEU A 91 -8.39 -6.37 -8.88
N ASN A 92 -9.65 -6.76 -8.89
CA ASN A 92 -10.71 -6.04 -8.19
C ASN A 92 -10.48 -6.03 -6.67
N GLN A 93 -10.02 -7.13 -6.11
CA GLN A 93 -9.62 -7.21 -4.70
C GLN A 93 -8.42 -6.31 -4.40
N ALA A 94 -7.39 -6.30 -5.26
CA ALA A 94 -6.22 -5.45 -5.09
C ALA A 94 -6.61 -3.96 -5.09
N ILE A 95 -7.48 -3.53 -6.01
CA ILE A 95 -8.01 -2.16 -6.06
C ILE A 95 -8.75 -1.83 -4.76
N SER A 96 -9.64 -2.71 -4.32
CA SER A 96 -10.42 -2.52 -3.09
C SER A 96 -9.51 -2.40 -1.85
N TYR A 97 -8.51 -3.26 -1.74
CA TYR A 97 -7.55 -3.23 -0.63
C TYR A 97 -6.67 -1.98 -0.66
N GLY A 98 -6.26 -1.54 -1.85
CA GLY A 98 -5.53 -0.28 -2.01
C GLY A 98 -6.36 0.94 -1.62
N GLN A 99 -7.60 1.01 -2.05
CA GLN A 99 -8.53 2.07 -1.67
C GLN A 99 -8.78 2.09 -0.15
N GLN A 100 -8.97 0.93 0.46
CA GLN A 100 -9.13 0.81 1.91
C GLN A 100 -7.89 1.31 2.66
N ALA A 101 -6.70 0.94 2.19
CA ALA A 101 -5.44 1.35 2.82
C ALA A 101 -5.21 2.85 2.81
N LEU A 102 -5.73 3.55 1.79
CA LEU A 102 -5.52 4.99 1.57
C LEU A 102 -6.72 5.85 1.99
N GLN A 103 -7.80 5.26 2.51
CA GLN A 103 -9.00 5.99 2.91
C GLN A 103 -8.71 7.05 3.99
N TRP A 104 -7.73 6.82 4.84
CA TRP A 104 -7.36 7.77 5.90
C TRP A 104 -6.85 9.11 5.34
N LEU A 105 -6.24 9.12 4.14
CA LEU A 105 -5.80 10.36 3.49
C LEU A 105 -6.98 11.31 3.23
N ILE A 106 -8.13 10.75 2.89
CA ILE A 106 -9.37 11.53 2.69
C ILE A 106 -9.96 11.91 4.04
N SER A 107 -10.03 10.98 4.99
CA SER A 107 -10.60 11.21 6.33
C SER A 107 -9.82 12.27 7.10
N ASP A 108 -8.52 12.32 6.97
CA ASP A 108 -7.65 13.29 7.64
C ASP A 108 -7.50 14.62 6.86
N GLY A 109 -8.17 14.76 5.72
CA GLY A 109 -8.14 15.98 4.91
C GLY A 109 -6.83 16.22 4.15
N VAL A 110 -5.98 15.22 4.01
CA VAL A 110 -4.72 15.31 3.24
C VAL A 110 -5.00 15.28 1.74
N ALA A 111 -5.96 14.47 1.32
CA ALA A 111 -6.38 14.32 -0.06
C ALA A 111 -7.86 14.65 -0.27
N ALA A 112 -8.17 15.26 -1.40
CA ALA A 112 -9.56 15.46 -1.85
C ALA A 112 -10.11 14.20 -2.53
N ALA A 113 -9.26 13.45 -3.21
CA ALA A 113 -9.61 12.18 -3.86
C ALA A 113 -8.40 11.26 -3.97
N VAL A 114 -8.66 9.96 -3.90
CA VAL A 114 -7.68 8.89 -4.14
C VAL A 114 -8.27 7.92 -5.15
N ASP A 115 -7.53 7.68 -6.23
CA ASP A 115 -7.89 6.69 -7.24
C ASP A 115 -6.82 5.59 -7.29
N VAL A 116 -7.25 4.34 -7.29
CA VAL A 116 -6.37 3.17 -7.35
C VAL A 116 -6.77 2.33 -8.54
N THR A 117 -5.82 2.06 -9.42
CA THR A 117 -5.98 1.13 -10.53
C THR A 117 -4.98 0.00 -10.43
N ALA A 118 -5.32 -1.15 -10.99
CA ALA A 118 -4.45 -2.31 -11.03
C ALA A 118 -4.58 -3.02 -12.37
N GLU A 119 -3.47 -3.54 -12.87
CA GLU A 119 -3.40 -4.32 -14.10
C GLU A 119 -2.36 -5.43 -13.99
N TRP A 120 -2.47 -6.45 -14.81
CA TRP A 120 -1.42 -7.46 -14.98
C TRP A 120 -0.48 -6.99 -16.07
N ASP A 121 0.82 -7.00 -15.78
CA ASP A 121 1.82 -6.75 -16.82
C ASP A 121 2.09 -8.00 -17.68
N ALA A 122 2.98 -7.88 -18.67
CA ALA A 122 3.32 -8.95 -19.60
C ALA A 122 3.95 -10.20 -18.92
N ASN A 123 4.40 -10.08 -17.68
CA ASN A 123 5.01 -11.16 -16.90
C ASN A 123 4.10 -11.67 -15.77
N ASP A 124 2.82 -11.36 -15.83
CA ASP A 124 1.83 -11.66 -14.78
C ASP A 124 2.17 -11.03 -13.40
N PHE A 125 2.89 -9.91 -13.39
CA PHE A 125 3.08 -9.11 -12.20
C PHE A 125 1.91 -8.16 -12.00
N LEU A 126 1.51 -8.01 -10.75
CA LEU A 126 0.50 -7.03 -10.38
C LEU A 126 1.14 -5.62 -10.39
N ALA A 127 0.72 -4.79 -11.33
CA ALA A 127 1.09 -3.39 -11.38
C ALA A 127 -0.07 -2.54 -10.82
N MET A 128 0.23 -1.71 -9.84
CA MET A 128 -0.75 -0.81 -9.23
C MET A 128 -0.35 0.65 -9.44
N LYS A 129 -1.34 1.48 -9.71
CA LYS A 129 -1.17 2.92 -9.85
C LYS A 129 -2.09 3.64 -8.88
N VAL A 130 -1.51 4.51 -8.08
CA VAL A 130 -2.22 5.35 -7.12
C VAL A 130 -2.14 6.79 -7.58
N THR A 131 -3.29 7.43 -7.75
CA THR A 131 -3.39 8.85 -8.11
C THR A 131 -4.08 9.59 -6.97
N ILE A 132 -3.40 10.56 -6.40
CA ILE A 132 -3.87 11.34 -5.26
C ILE A 132 -4.05 12.79 -5.71
N LYS A 133 -5.28 13.28 -5.60
CA LYS A 133 -5.58 14.69 -5.76
C LYS A 133 -5.58 15.36 -4.39
N ARG A 134 -4.62 16.24 -4.17
CA ARG A 134 -4.56 17.03 -2.93
C ARG A 134 -5.69 18.07 -2.88
N VAL A 135 -5.99 18.54 -1.69
CA VAL A 135 -7.00 19.59 -1.46
C VAL A 135 -6.66 20.88 -2.20
N ASN A 136 -5.36 21.19 -2.39
CA ASN A 136 -4.89 22.36 -3.16
C ASN A 136 -4.98 22.19 -4.69
N GLY A 137 -5.47 21.05 -5.17
CA GLY A 137 -5.59 20.74 -6.61
C GLY A 137 -4.36 20.05 -7.23
N THR A 138 -3.26 19.93 -6.52
CA THR A 138 -2.06 19.21 -7.00
C THR A 138 -2.35 17.73 -7.11
N VAL A 139 -1.92 17.09 -8.21
CA VAL A 139 -2.07 15.66 -8.44
C VAL A 139 -0.72 14.97 -8.30
N VAL A 140 -0.66 13.93 -7.50
CA VAL A 140 0.51 13.06 -7.34
C VAL A 140 0.14 11.66 -7.79
N THR A 141 0.97 11.09 -8.67
CA THR A 141 0.78 9.72 -9.17
C THR A 141 1.98 8.87 -8.79
N VAL A 142 1.73 7.73 -8.17
CA VAL A 142 2.75 6.76 -7.80
C VAL A 142 2.43 5.42 -8.46
N ASN A 143 3.44 4.81 -9.09
CA ASN A 143 3.31 3.52 -9.75
C ASN A 143 4.09 2.47 -8.98
N TYR A 144 3.44 1.33 -8.73
CA TYR A 144 4.04 0.18 -8.08
C TYR A 144 3.93 -1.04 -8.98
N ALA A 145 5.06 -1.68 -9.25
CA ALA A 145 5.08 -3.03 -9.80
C ALA A 145 5.33 -4.02 -8.66
N TRP A 146 4.51 -5.05 -8.56
CA TRP A 146 4.62 -6.07 -7.55
C TRP A 146 4.88 -7.43 -8.21
N ALA A 147 5.98 -8.07 -7.83
CA ALA A 147 6.32 -9.40 -8.30
C ALA A 147 5.45 -10.45 -7.59
N TRP A 148 4.33 -10.77 -8.17
CA TRP A 148 3.38 -11.74 -7.63
C TRP A 148 3.93 -13.16 -7.49
N SER A 149 4.89 -13.51 -8.35
CA SER A 149 5.46 -14.86 -8.42
C SER A 149 6.54 -15.15 -7.37
N GLN A 150 6.97 -14.15 -6.61
CA GLN A 150 8.10 -14.30 -5.66
C GLN A 150 7.66 -14.48 -4.20
N ILE A 151 6.38 -14.59 -3.99
CA ILE A 151 5.86 -14.73 -2.64
C ILE A 151 5.38 -16.15 -2.38
#